data_1c5577ced3b991530c6b627b3d0ff816
#
_entry.id   1c5577ced3b991530c6b627b3d0ff816
#
_cell.length_a   1.000
_cell.length_b   1.000
_cell.length_c   1.000
_cell.angle_alpha   90.00
_cell.angle_beta   90.00
_cell.angle_gamma   90.00
#
_symmetry.space_group_name_H-M   'P 1'
#
loop_
_entity.id
_entity.type
_entity.pdbx_description
1 polymer ?
#
loop_
_entity_poly.entity_id
_entity_poly.type
_entity_poly.pdbx_seq_one_letter_code
_entity_poly.pdbx_strand_id
1 'polypeptide(L)'
;MKNDALIIDDLHHKYDKREYSNWILNEINLKIESGELLGLLGPSGCGKTTLLRLIAGFEYPSKGRISLNDKEISSSNRILSPEKRNIGMVFQDYALFPHLTVLENVMFGLKNKKTDLELIIY
;
A
#
# COMPACT_ATOMS: atom_id res chain seq x y z
N MET A 1 24.19 6.28 2.02
CA MET A 1 23.05 7.12 1.58
C MET A 1 21.75 6.37 1.84
N LYS A 2 20.80 7.03 2.46
CA LYS A 2 19.46 6.48 2.62
C LYS A 2 18.71 6.67 1.31
N ASN A 3 18.15 5.60 0.77
CA ASN A 3 17.33 5.66 -0.43
C ASN A 3 15.86 5.70 -0.02
N ASP A 4 15.07 6.47 -0.75
CA ASP A 4 13.62 6.48 -0.58
C ASP A 4 13.07 5.12 -1.00
N ALA A 5 12.47 4.38 -0.06
CA ALA A 5 11.85 3.09 -0.36
C ALA A 5 10.48 3.29 -1.00
N LEU A 6 9.70 4.24 -0.50
CA LEU A 6 8.37 4.54 -1.03
C LEU A 6 8.24 6.03 -1.31
N ILE A 7 7.74 6.37 -2.48
CA ILE A 7 7.43 7.74 -2.86
C ILE A 7 5.98 7.80 -3.35
N ILE A 8 5.21 8.68 -2.73
CA ILE A 8 3.86 9.03 -3.16
C ILE A 8 3.90 10.46 -3.65
N ASP A 9 3.49 10.67 -4.89
CA ASP A 9 3.61 11.93 -5.58
C ASP A 9 2.23 12.38 -6.09
N ASP A 10 1.74 13.49 -5.53
CA ASP A 10 0.48 14.14 -5.88
C ASP A 10 -0.71 13.17 -5.96
N LEU A 11 -0.84 12.30 -4.96
CA LEU A 11 -1.86 11.26 -4.95
C LEU A 11 -3.22 11.82 -4.61
N HIS A 12 -4.20 11.51 -5.47
CA HIS A 12 -5.61 11.83 -5.27
C HIS A 12 -6.43 10.57 -5.44
N HIS A 13 -7.45 10.41 -4.61
CA HIS A 13 -8.38 9.29 -4.75
C HIS A 13 -9.78 9.65 -4.31
N LYS A 14 -10.77 9.20 -5.06
CA LYS A 14 -12.18 9.23 -4.71
C LYS A 14 -12.86 8.00 -5.31
N TYR A 15 -13.83 7.46 -4.60
CA TYR A 15 -14.60 6.32 -5.08
C TYR A 15 -15.72 6.74 -6.03
N ASP A 16 -16.30 7.91 -5.79
CA ASP A 16 -17.33 8.46 -6.66
C ASP A 16 -16.67 9.30 -7.75
N LYS A 17 -16.85 8.90 -8.99
CA LYS A 17 -16.24 9.56 -10.16
C LYS A 17 -16.95 10.85 -10.59
N ARG A 18 -18.05 11.24 -9.93
CA ARG A 18 -18.73 12.48 -10.25
C ARG A 18 -17.82 13.68 -9.98
N GLU A 19 -17.92 14.67 -10.82
CA GLU A 19 -17.05 15.84 -10.79
C GLU A 19 -17.08 16.57 -9.43
N TYR A 20 -18.24 16.62 -8.79
CA TYR A 20 -18.45 17.33 -7.53
C TYR A 20 -18.30 16.47 -6.28
N SER A 21 -17.86 15.22 -6.41
CA SER A 21 -17.66 14.38 -5.24
C SER A 21 -16.37 14.74 -4.50
N ASN A 22 -16.40 14.61 -3.18
CA ASN A 22 -15.25 14.93 -2.34
C ASN A 22 -14.11 13.93 -2.51
N TRP A 23 -12.90 14.43 -2.51
CA TRP A 23 -11.70 13.61 -2.47
C TRP A 23 -11.54 12.96 -1.08
N ILE A 24 -11.28 11.66 -1.05
CA ILE A 24 -10.87 10.95 0.17
C ILE A 24 -9.39 11.23 0.45
N LEU A 25 -8.58 11.22 -0.61
CA LEU A 25 -7.18 11.63 -0.58
C LEU A 25 -7.00 12.79 -1.55
N ASN A 26 -6.34 13.85 -1.11
CA ASN A 26 -6.16 15.06 -1.90
C ASN A 26 -4.73 15.57 -1.75
N GLU A 27 -4.00 15.63 -2.86
CA GLU A 27 -2.62 16.10 -2.92
C GLU A 27 -1.70 15.44 -1.86
N ILE A 28 -1.75 14.13 -1.76
CA ILE A 28 -0.90 13.42 -0.81
C ILE A 28 0.50 13.26 -1.40
N ASN A 29 1.48 13.80 -0.69
CA ASN A 29 2.90 13.66 -0.98
C ASN A 29 3.59 13.04 0.22
N LEU A 30 4.32 11.95 0.01
CA LEU A 30 4.95 11.22 1.09
C LEU A 30 6.19 10.52 0.57
N LYS A 31 7.25 10.55 1.38
CA LYS A 31 8.46 9.77 1.15
C LYS A 31 8.78 8.98 2.39
N ILE A 32 9.10 7.73 2.22
CA ILE A 32 9.55 6.85 3.31
C ILE A 32 10.90 6.29 2.92
N GLU A 33 11.90 6.55 3.75
CA GLU A 33 13.25 6.02 3.54
C GLU A 33 13.32 4.53 3.88
N SER A 34 14.28 3.85 3.30
CA SER A 34 14.54 2.45 3.64
C SER A 34 14.87 2.30 5.13
N GLY A 35 14.19 1.37 5.79
CA GLY A 35 14.34 1.13 7.24
C GLY A 35 13.52 2.06 8.14
N GLU A 36 12.78 2.99 7.57
CA GLU A 36 11.96 3.93 8.33
C GLU A 36 10.64 3.30 8.78
N LEU A 37 10.21 3.65 9.99
CA LEU A 37 8.89 3.34 10.53
C LEU A 37 8.04 4.61 10.53
N LEU A 38 6.94 4.60 9.79
CA LEU A 38 6.03 5.75 9.68
C LEU A 38 4.67 5.41 10.28
N GLY A 39 4.15 6.28 11.13
CA GLY A 39 2.80 6.18 11.68
C GLY A 39 1.83 7.10 10.97
N LEU A 40 0.64 6.60 10.63
CA LEU A 40 -0.46 7.39 10.10
C LEU A 40 -1.49 7.60 11.20
N LEU A 41 -1.73 8.86 11.57
CA LEU A 41 -2.69 9.24 12.60
C LEU A 41 -3.83 10.04 12.00
N GLY A 42 -5.02 9.82 12.51
CA GLY A 42 -6.21 10.56 12.11
C GLY A 42 -7.48 9.84 12.52
N PRO A 43 -8.62 10.55 12.48
CA PRO A 43 -9.92 9.98 12.83
C PRO A 43 -10.35 8.90 11.84
N SER A 44 -11.28 8.05 12.26
CA SER A 44 -11.90 7.05 11.41
C SER A 44 -12.51 7.71 10.16
N GLY A 45 -12.28 7.10 8.98
CA GLY A 45 -12.81 7.63 7.72
C GLY A 45 -12.00 8.76 7.08
N CYS A 46 -10.80 9.09 7.59
CA CYS A 46 -9.97 10.14 7.01
C CYS A 46 -9.08 9.67 5.83
N GLY A 47 -9.19 8.41 5.43
CA GLY A 47 -8.47 7.88 4.26
C GLY A 47 -7.24 7.04 4.55
N LYS A 48 -6.91 6.74 5.80
CA LYS A 48 -5.75 5.89 6.16
C LYS A 48 -5.80 4.52 5.49
N THR A 49 -6.91 3.83 5.63
CA THR A 49 -7.11 2.50 5.01
C THR A 49 -7.06 2.60 3.50
N THR A 50 -7.67 3.63 2.91
CA THR A 50 -7.63 3.86 1.47
C THR A 50 -6.20 4.03 0.97
N LEU A 51 -5.39 4.82 1.68
CA LEU A 51 -3.97 5.01 1.32
C LEU A 51 -3.21 3.68 1.35
N LEU A 52 -3.39 2.88 2.40
CA LEU A 52 -2.74 1.57 2.52
C LEU A 52 -3.18 0.62 1.40
N ARG A 53 -4.47 0.63 1.03
CA ARG A 53 -4.99 -0.21 -0.06
C ARG A 53 -4.41 0.20 -1.42
N LEU A 54 -4.24 1.50 -1.66
CA LEU A 54 -3.59 2.01 -2.87
C LEU A 54 -2.12 1.59 -2.94
N ILE A 55 -1.40 1.68 -1.83
CA ILE A 55 0.01 1.23 -1.75
C ILE A 55 0.11 -0.27 -2.02
N ALA A 56 -0.80 -1.06 -1.45
CA ALA A 56 -0.81 -2.52 -1.62
C ALA A 56 -1.26 -2.97 -3.03
N GLY A 57 -1.92 -2.10 -3.80
CA GLY A 57 -2.33 -2.41 -5.16
C GLY A 57 -3.75 -2.93 -5.32
N PHE A 58 -4.59 -2.81 -4.30
CA PHE A 58 -5.99 -3.24 -4.38
C PHE A 58 -6.89 -2.25 -5.12
N GLU A 59 -6.41 -1.02 -5.32
CA GLU A 59 -7.17 0.04 -5.94
C GLU A 59 -6.29 0.87 -6.87
N TYR A 60 -6.90 1.50 -7.88
CA TYR A 60 -6.25 2.45 -8.77
C TYR A 60 -6.37 3.86 -8.20
N PRO A 61 -5.28 4.63 -8.15
CA PRO A 61 -5.39 6.05 -7.79
C PRO A 61 -6.16 6.83 -8.87
N SER A 62 -6.89 7.84 -8.44
CA SER A 62 -7.59 8.72 -9.37
C SER A 62 -6.60 9.64 -10.10
N LYS A 63 -5.58 10.12 -9.39
CA LYS A 63 -4.47 10.93 -9.91
C LYS A 63 -3.21 10.66 -9.11
N GLY A 64 -2.08 11.02 -9.69
CA GLY A 64 -0.78 10.86 -9.03
C GLY A 64 -0.19 9.49 -9.24
N ARG A 65 0.87 9.21 -8.50
CA ARG A 65 1.61 7.95 -8.66
C ARG A 65 2.26 7.51 -7.37
N ILE A 66 2.55 6.22 -7.32
CA ILE A 66 3.26 5.56 -6.23
C ILE A 66 4.44 4.83 -6.81
N SER A 67 5.61 5.04 -6.24
CA SER A 67 6.85 4.35 -6.62
C SER A 67 7.42 3.60 -5.43
N LEU A 68 7.93 2.42 -5.67
CA LEU A 68 8.62 1.58 -4.69
C LEU A 68 10.00 1.23 -5.21
N ASN A 69 11.04 1.58 -4.47
CA ASN A 69 12.45 1.39 -4.85
C ASN A 69 12.73 1.87 -6.29
N ASP A 70 12.39 3.12 -6.56
CA ASP A 70 12.56 3.80 -7.85
C ASP A 70 11.76 3.22 -9.01
N LYS A 71 10.83 2.31 -8.74
CA LYS A 71 9.95 1.74 -9.74
C LYS A 71 8.52 2.19 -9.52
N GLU A 72 7.89 2.76 -10.55
CA GLU A 72 6.47 3.11 -10.49
C GLU A 72 5.61 1.85 -10.39
N ILE A 73 4.79 1.78 -9.34
CA ILE A 73 3.90 0.64 -9.08
C ILE A 73 2.43 0.98 -9.26
N SER A 74 2.06 2.25 -9.24
CA SER A 74 0.69 2.71 -9.47
C SER A 74 0.66 4.08 -10.10
N SER A 75 -0.26 4.26 -11.05
CA SER A 75 -0.70 5.55 -11.56
C SER A 75 -2.17 5.45 -11.97
N SER A 76 -2.77 6.54 -12.44
CA SER A 76 -4.19 6.55 -12.85
C SER A 76 -4.50 5.60 -14.01
N ASN A 77 -3.52 5.26 -14.83
CA ASN A 77 -3.69 4.41 -16.02
C ASN A 77 -2.85 3.13 -16.00
N ARG A 78 -2.07 2.89 -14.96
CA ARG A 78 -1.23 1.70 -14.83
C ARG A 78 -1.12 1.26 -13.38
N ILE A 79 -1.29 -0.03 -13.14
CA ILE A 79 -1.18 -0.62 -11.81
C ILE A 79 -0.42 -1.95 -11.89
N LEU A 80 0.57 -2.10 -11.03
CA LEU A 80 1.21 -3.38 -10.79
C LEU A 80 0.35 -4.17 -9.80
N SER A 81 0.06 -5.43 -10.12
CA SER A 81 -0.78 -6.27 -9.26
C SER A 81 -0.16 -6.47 -7.86
N PRO A 82 -0.99 -6.67 -6.82
CA PRO A 82 -0.49 -6.77 -5.43
C PRO A 82 0.61 -7.80 -5.23
N GLU A 83 0.48 -8.98 -5.82
CA GLU A 83 1.43 -10.09 -5.68
C GLU A 83 2.81 -9.79 -6.29
N LYS A 84 2.90 -8.76 -7.13
CA LYS A 84 4.16 -8.36 -7.78
C LYS A 84 4.84 -7.19 -7.09
N ARG A 85 4.23 -6.63 -6.04
CA ARG A 85 4.76 -5.45 -5.35
C ARG A 85 5.78 -5.76 -4.27
N ASN A 86 5.85 -7.01 -3.84
CA ASN A 86 6.70 -7.43 -2.71
C ASN A 86 6.39 -6.65 -1.42
N ILE A 87 5.13 -6.38 -1.18
CA ILE A 87 4.61 -5.67 -0.01
C ILE A 87 3.84 -6.63 0.86
N GLY A 88 4.13 -6.68 2.16
CA GLY A 88 3.33 -7.38 3.15
C GLY A 88 2.30 -6.44 3.75
N MET A 89 1.07 -6.92 3.95
CA MET A 89 0.01 -6.16 4.58
C MET A 89 -0.61 -6.94 5.74
N VAL A 90 -0.74 -6.29 6.89
CA VAL A 90 -1.47 -6.83 8.04
C VAL A 90 -2.84 -6.16 8.08
N PHE A 91 -3.90 -6.96 7.93
CA PHE A 91 -5.28 -6.46 7.96
C PHE A 91 -5.75 -6.27 9.40
N GLN A 92 -6.75 -5.41 9.59
CA GLN A 92 -7.31 -5.11 10.90
C GLN A 92 -7.90 -6.33 11.61
N ASP A 93 -8.42 -7.29 10.85
CA ASP A 93 -8.95 -8.58 11.33
C ASP A 93 -7.90 -9.70 11.29
N TYR A 94 -6.64 -9.34 11.02
CA TYR A 94 -5.48 -10.22 10.87
C TYR A 94 -5.54 -11.18 9.67
N ALA A 95 -6.66 -11.33 8.99
CA ALA A 95 -6.87 -12.14 7.78
C ALA A 95 -6.24 -13.54 7.86
N LEU A 96 -6.41 -14.23 9.00
CA LEU A 96 -5.88 -15.56 9.21
C LEU A 96 -6.62 -16.58 8.34
N PHE A 97 -5.88 -17.54 7.78
CA PHE A 97 -6.46 -18.67 7.06
C PHE A 97 -6.96 -19.70 8.07
N PRO A 98 -8.28 -19.91 8.22
CA PRO A 98 -8.84 -20.79 9.26
C PRO A 98 -8.55 -22.27 9.03
N HIS A 99 -8.22 -22.67 7.82
CA HIS A 99 -7.89 -24.04 7.44
C HIS A 99 -6.39 -24.39 7.61
N LEU A 100 -5.58 -23.41 7.99
CA LEU A 100 -4.15 -23.57 8.20
C LEU A 100 -3.80 -23.49 9.69
N THR A 101 -2.73 -24.18 10.09
CA THR A 101 -2.18 -24.08 11.43
C THR A 101 -1.53 -22.70 11.65
N VAL A 102 -1.18 -22.39 12.89
CA VAL A 102 -0.43 -21.17 13.24
C VAL A 102 0.90 -21.13 12.46
N LEU A 103 1.64 -22.22 12.47
CA LEU A 103 2.92 -22.30 11.75
C LEU A 103 2.73 -22.10 10.24
N GLU A 104 1.73 -22.72 9.65
CA GLU A 104 1.43 -22.59 8.22
C GLU A 104 1.02 -21.17 7.85
N ASN A 105 0.26 -20.47 8.72
CA ASN A 105 -0.07 -19.06 8.53
C ASN A 105 1.20 -18.19 8.54
N VAL A 106 2.08 -18.39 9.52
CA VAL A 106 3.33 -17.64 9.62
C VAL A 106 4.22 -17.88 8.40
N MET A 107 4.30 -19.13 7.94
CA MET A 107 5.15 -19.54 6.82
C MET A 107 4.53 -19.31 5.45
N PHE A 108 3.29 -18.87 5.37
CA PHE A 108 2.55 -18.79 4.10
C PHE A 108 3.29 -17.98 3.03
N GLY A 109 3.81 -16.83 3.41
CA GLY A 109 4.56 -15.95 2.51
C GLY A 109 5.95 -16.48 2.11
N LEU A 110 6.46 -17.46 2.85
CA LEU A 110 7.80 -18.02 2.63
C LEU A 110 7.80 -19.27 1.73
N LYS A 111 6.64 -19.85 1.49
CA LYS A 111 6.52 -21.18 0.85
C LYS A 111 7.16 -21.30 -0.53
N ASN A 112 7.41 -20.20 -1.23
CA ASN A 112 7.96 -20.23 -2.59
C ASN A 112 8.94 -19.10 -2.91
N LYS A 113 9.41 -18.32 -1.92
CA LYS A 113 10.26 -17.16 -2.22
C LYS A 113 11.39 -17.01 -1.21
N LYS A 114 12.59 -16.96 -1.72
CA LYS A 114 13.78 -16.50 -1.00
C LYS A 114 13.86 -14.95 -1.00
N THR A 115 12.74 -14.27 -1.08
CA THR A 115 12.72 -12.81 -1.17
C THR A 115 12.27 -12.21 0.15
N ASP A 116 13.07 -11.30 0.66
CA ASP A 116 12.68 -10.47 1.79
C ASP A 116 11.55 -9.52 1.36
N LEU A 117 10.63 -9.23 2.26
CA LEU A 117 9.59 -8.25 1.99
C LEU A 117 10.19 -6.85 1.93
N GLU A 118 9.85 -6.12 0.88
CA GLU A 118 10.30 -4.73 0.70
C GLU A 118 9.63 -3.78 1.67
N LEU A 119 8.37 -4.04 1.99
CA LEU A 119 7.55 -3.16 2.81
C LEU A 119 6.48 -3.97 3.54
N ILE A 120 6.29 -3.66 4.81
CA ILE A 120 5.17 -4.20 5.61
C ILE A 120 4.31 -3.02 6.03
N ILE A 121 3.02 -3.11 5.76
CA ILE A 121 2.03 -2.11 6.16
C ILE A 121 0.97 -2.72 7.07
N TYR A 122 0.55 -1.96 8.08
CA TYR A 122 -0.38 -2.41 9.10
C TYR A 122 -1.68 -1.64 9.03
#